data_fb0ff42a3aa1c64d05cbaf33565185f8
#
_entry.id   fb0ff42a3aa1c64d05cbaf33565185f8
#
_cell.length_a   1.000
_cell.length_b   1.000
_cell.length_c   1.000
_cell.angle_alpha   90.00
_cell.angle_beta   90.00
_cell.angle_gamma   90.00
#
_symmetry.space_group_name_H-M   'P 1'
#
loop_
_entity.id
_entity.type
_entity.pdbx_description
1 polymer ?
#
loop_
_entity_poly.entity_id
_entity_poly.type
_entity_poly.pdbx_seq_one_letter_code
_entity_poly.pdbx_strand_id
1 'polypeptide(L)'
;MMFWLVSLLTFSAVSAFPVPGVTAPMGYFDPLGFSMDKTSSQKSWLKEAELKHGRWGMVATTAIPAYEFVSHEAGIHSLDHASPLVAGMFLSGVAAGEFQAMLTGWKPPFRTPDVFQLKDDYVPGDLGFKLRHDNGFLRREFMENAELNHGRLAMIGSIGMIAQELVTDKPLF
;
A
#
# COMPACT_ATOMS: atom_id res chain seq x y z
N MET A 1 30.40 -23.98 -49.47
CA MET A 1 29.13 -23.18 -49.39
C MET A 1 28.61 -23.34 -47.99
N MET A 2 28.87 -22.37 -47.15
CA MET A 2 28.59 -22.44 -45.75
C MET A 2 27.47 -21.44 -45.46
N PHE A 3 26.24 -21.96 -45.22
CA PHE A 3 25.09 -21.15 -44.86
C PHE A 3 25.12 -20.84 -43.37
N TRP A 4 25.42 -19.61 -43.06
CA TRP A 4 25.23 -19.07 -41.70
C TRP A 4 23.74 -18.85 -41.45
N LEU A 5 23.14 -19.68 -40.62
CA LEU A 5 21.85 -19.45 -40.03
C LEU A 5 22.00 -18.40 -38.94
N VAL A 6 21.73 -17.15 -39.28
CA VAL A 6 21.52 -16.09 -38.31
C VAL A 6 20.13 -16.32 -37.70
N SER A 7 20.07 -16.98 -36.57
CA SER A 7 18.86 -17.06 -35.75
C SER A 7 18.61 -15.67 -35.15
N LEU A 8 17.73 -14.92 -35.81
CA LEU A 8 17.14 -13.72 -35.25
C LEU A 8 16.37 -14.13 -34.00
N LEU A 9 16.95 -13.87 -32.81
CA LEU A 9 16.23 -13.78 -31.56
C LEU A 9 15.25 -12.62 -31.69
N THR A 10 14.05 -12.92 -32.18
CA THR A 10 12.91 -12.01 -32.03
C THR A 10 12.60 -11.92 -30.54
N PHE A 11 13.18 -10.90 -29.92
CA PHE A 11 12.73 -10.46 -28.63
C PHE A 11 11.30 -9.94 -28.82
N SER A 12 10.34 -10.85 -28.64
CA SER A 12 8.93 -10.47 -28.55
C SER A 12 8.83 -9.51 -27.38
N ALA A 13 8.81 -8.22 -27.69
CA ALA A 13 8.34 -7.22 -26.74
C ALA A 13 6.89 -7.59 -26.45
N VAL A 14 6.70 -8.41 -25.42
CA VAL A 14 5.41 -8.51 -24.74
C VAL A 14 5.12 -7.09 -24.33
N SER A 15 4.22 -6.45 -25.03
CA SER A 15 3.60 -5.19 -24.60
C SER A 15 2.90 -5.52 -23.28
N ALA A 16 3.68 -5.45 -22.20
CA ALA A 16 3.17 -5.53 -20.86
C ALA A 16 2.23 -4.33 -20.73
N PHE A 17 0.92 -4.58 -20.79
CA PHE A 17 -0.04 -3.64 -20.23
C PHE A 17 0.51 -3.28 -18.87
N PRO A 18 0.72 -2.00 -18.55
CA PRO A 18 1.30 -1.62 -17.27
C PRO A 18 0.37 -2.11 -16.17
N VAL A 19 0.76 -3.21 -15.56
CA VAL A 19 0.06 -3.71 -14.38
C VAL A 19 0.40 -2.73 -13.27
N PRO A 20 -0.56 -2.02 -12.67
CA PRO A 20 -0.29 -1.08 -11.59
C PRO A 20 0.50 -1.78 -10.48
N GLY A 21 1.63 -1.20 -10.10
CA GLY A 21 2.53 -1.77 -9.10
C GLY A 21 3.81 -2.42 -9.64
N VAL A 22 3.92 -2.62 -10.95
CA VAL A 22 5.17 -3.05 -11.60
C VAL A 22 5.94 -1.80 -12.02
N THR A 23 6.86 -1.35 -11.16
CA THR A 23 7.60 -0.10 -11.38
C THR A 23 9.10 -0.34 -11.49
N ALA A 24 9.77 0.48 -12.33
CA ALA A 24 11.23 0.46 -12.38
C ALA A 24 11.82 0.92 -11.03
N PRO A 25 13.03 0.44 -10.66
CA PRO A 25 13.94 -0.40 -11.43
C PRO A 25 13.67 -1.90 -11.31
N MET A 26 12.92 -2.35 -10.30
CA MET A 26 12.83 -3.77 -9.96
C MET A 26 11.78 -4.54 -10.78
N GLY A 27 10.87 -3.85 -11.46
CA GLY A 27 9.80 -4.50 -12.19
C GLY A 27 8.87 -5.30 -11.26
N TYR A 28 8.40 -6.46 -11.73
CA TYR A 28 7.65 -7.38 -10.89
C TYR A 28 8.61 -8.11 -9.94
N PHE A 29 8.45 -7.87 -8.65
CA PHE A 29 9.32 -8.41 -7.61
C PHE A 29 8.50 -9.23 -6.59
N ASP A 30 8.62 -10.54 -6.67
CA ASP A 30 7.98 -11.48 -5.74
C ASP A 30 8.93 -12.65 -5.43
N PRO A 31 10.00 -12.42 -4.64
CA PRO A 31 11.02 -13.42 -4.35
C PRO A 31 10.50 -14.60 -3.51
N LEU A 32 9.41 -14.41 -2.77
CA LEU A 32 8.81 -15.43 -1.91
C LEU A 32 7.62 -16.14 -2.57
N GLY A 33 7.24 -15.73 -3.79
CA GLY A 33 6.19 -16.36 -4.55
C GLY A 33 4.78 -16.19 -3.96
N PHE A 34 4.54 -15.13 -3.19
CA PHE A 34 3.23 -14.91 -2.55
C PHE A 34 2.08 -14.75 -3.52
N SER A 35 2.34 -14.33 -4.75
CA SER A 35 1.32 -14.15 -5.78
C SER A 35 1.25 -15.32 -6.76
N MET A 36 2.16 -16.29 -6.67
CA MET A 36 2.10 -17.52 -7.47
C MET A 36 0.88 -18.33 -7.05
N ASP A 37 0.25 -18.98 -8.03
CA ASP A 37 -0.93 -19.84 -7.85
C ASP A 37 -2.14 -19.19 -7.15
N LYS A 38 -2.17 -17.86 -7.06
CA LYS A 38 -3.29 -17.11 -6.49
C LYS A 38 -4.33 -16.77 -7.55
N THR A 39 -5.60 -16.86 -7.15
CA THR A 39 -6.73 -16.39 -7.96
C THR A 39 -6.68 -14.86 -8.12
N SER A 40 -7.38 -14.33 -9.13
CA SER A 40 -7.49 -12.88 -9.34
C SER A 40 -7.99 -12.13 -8.09
N SER A 41 -8.98 -12.69 -7.41
CA SER A 41 -9.52 -12.12 -6.15
C SER A 41 -8.48 -12.08 -5.03
N GLN A 42 -7.67 -13.14 -4.88
CA GLN A 42 -6.59 -13.16 -3.89
C GLN A 42 -5.47 -12.16 -4.21
N LYS A 43 -5.14 -11.99 -5.50
CA LYS A 43 -4.18 -10.96 -5.93
C LYS A 43 -4.68 -9.55 -5.65
N SER A 44 -5.97 -9.28 -5.87
CA SER A 44 -6.60 -8.01 -5.52
C SER A 44 -6.56 -7.75 -4.01
N TRP A 45 -6.76 -8.79 -3.20
CA TRP A 45 -6.64 -8.72 -1.74
C TRP A 45 -5.21 -8.37 -1.28
N LEU A 46 -4.19 -9.01 -1.87
CA LEU A 46 -2.78 -8.70 -1.58
C LEU A 46 -2.45 -7.24 -1.93
N LYS A 47 -2.94 -6.78 -3.08
CA LYS A 47 -2.76 -5.38 -3.50
C LYS A 47 -3.46 -4.40 -2.57
N GLU A 48 -4.67 -4.71 -2.10
CA GLU A 48 -5.39 -3.90 -1.11
C GLU A 48 -4.62 -3.81 0.21
N ALA A 49 -4.09 -4.95 0.67
CA ALA A 49 -3.26 -5.00 1.87
C ALA A 49 -1.98 -4.15 1.72
N GLU A 50 -1.30 -4.24 0.58
CA GLU A 50 -0.10 -3.44 0.28
C GLU A 50 -0.41 -1.94 0.31
N LEU A 51 -1.49 -1.51 -0.34
CA LEU A 51 -1.91 -0.11 -0.35
C LEU A 51 -2.27 0.40 1.05
N LYS A 52 -3.00 -0.38 1.83
CA LYS A 52 -3.32 -0.02 3.23
C LYS A 52 -2.08 0.13 4.08
N HIS A 53 -1.17 -0.85 4.05
CA HIS A 53 0.10 -0.75 4.78
C HIS A 53 0.95 0.44 4.31
N GLY A 54 0.99 0.69 3.00
CA GLY A 54 1.68 1.85 2.43
C GLY A 54 1.11 3.18 2.94
N ARG A 55 -0.21 3.33 2.98
CA ARG A 55 -0.88 4.53 3.51
C ARG A 55 -0.56 4.74 4.99
N TRP A 56 -0.65 3.68 5.79
CA TRP A 56 -0.26 3.75 7.20
C TRP A 56 1.22 4.06 7.39
N GLY A 57 2.10 3.48 6.57
CA GLY A 57 3.52 3.83 6.56
C GLY A 57 3.76 5.30 6.27
N MET A 58 3.06 5.89 5.28
CA MET A 58 3.16 7.32 4.96
C MET A 58 2.68 8.21 6.12
N VAL A 59 1.61 7.82 6.80
CA VAL A 59 1.14 8.52 7.99
C VAL A 59 2.18 8.42 9.11
N ALA A 60 2.71 7.24 9.38
CA ALA A 60 3.69 7.02 10.44
C ALA A 60 4.99 7.80 10.21
N THR A 61 5.53 7.79 8.98
CA THR A 61 6.77 8.53 8.64
C THR A 61 6.66 10.03 8.79
N THR A 62 5.46 10.58 8.79
CA THR A 62 5.21 12.00 9.04
C THR A 62 4.83 12.28 10.48
N ALA A 63 4.01 11.42 11.09
CA ALA A 63 3.49 11.61 12.43
C ALA A 63 4.56 11.41 13.53
N ILE A 64 5.41 10.39 13.40
CA ILE A 64 6.47 10.12 14.38
C ILE A 64 7.42 11.31 14.52
N PRO A 65 8.10 11.79 13.45
CA PRO A 65 8.99 12.94 13.56
C PRO A 65 8.28 14.23 13.99
N ALA A 66 7.03 14.43 13.53
CA ALA A 66 6.26 15.61 13.92
C ALA A 66 5.94 15.62 15.42
N TYR A 67 5.59 14.47 15.99
CA TYR A 67 5.36 14.33 17.43
C TYR A 67 6.63 14.60 18.23
N GLU A 68 7.74 13.97 17.85
CA GLU A 68 9.03 14.14 18.53
C GLU A 68 9.53 15.59 18.48
N PHE A 69 9.32 16.28 17.37
CA PHE A 69 9.70 17.68 17.24
C PHE A 69 8.96 18.58 18.24
N VAL A 70 7.74 18.21 18.62
CA VAL A 70 6.92 19.00 19.55
C VAL A 70 7.10 18.55 21.01
N SER A 71 7.13 17.23 21.24
CA SER A 71 7.14 16.64 22.57
C SER A 71 8.55 16.38 23.13
N HIS A 72 9.54 16.23 22.25
CA HIS A 72 10.90 15.75 22.58
C HIS A 72 10.91 14.36 23.25
N GLU A 73 9.87 13.57 23.01
CA GLU A 73 9.72 12.20 23.50
C GLU A 73 9.62 11.23 22.32
N ALA A 74 9.98 9.96 22.53
CA ALA A 74 9.93 8.94 21.49
C ALA A 74 8.52 8.76 20.94
N GLY A 75 8.39 8.73 19.62
CA GLY A 75 7.12 8.70 18.90
C GLY A 75 6.29 7.43 19.17
N ILE A 76 6.93 6.30 19.53
CA ILE A 76 6.25 5.05 19.90
C ILE A 76 5.36 5.21 21.14
N HIS A 77 5.66 6.16 22.03
CA HIS A 77 4.88 6.46 23.25
C HIS A 77 3.84 7.57 23.04
N SER A 78 3.67 8.06 21.81
CA SER A 78 2.77 9.18 21.52
C SER A 78 1.32 8.95 21.94
N LEU A 79 0.82 7.72 21.84
CA LEU A 79 -0.54 7.38 22.27
C LEU A 79 -0.68 7.24 23.78
N ASP A 80 0.37 6.84 24.49
CA ASP A 80 0.37 6.68 25.94
C ASP A 80 0.28 8.05 26.65
N HIS A 81 0.90 9.07 26.04
CA HIS A 81 0.89 10.44 26.52
C HIS A 81 -0.26 11.31 25.97
N ALA A 82 -1.00 10.77 24.97
CA ALA A 82 -2.13 11.48 24.38
C ALA A 82 -3.29 11.59 25.38
N SER A 83 -3.95 12.76 25.42
CA SER A 83 -5.18 12.86 26.18
C SER A 83 -6.23 11.86 25.70
N PRO A 84 -7.10 11.31 26.58
CA PRO A 84 -8.13 10.34 26.18
C PRO A 84 -9.03 10.83 25.07
N LEU A 85 -9.26 12.15 25.00
CA LEU A 85 -10.02 12.76 23.90
C LEU A 85 -9.31 12.63 22.56
N VAL A 86 -8.02 12.96 22.50
CA VAL A 86 -7.20 12.89 21.26
C VAL A 86 -7.05 11.45 20.81
N ALA A 87 -6.72 10.53 21.72
CA ALA A 87 -6.64 9.11 21.43
C ALA A 87 -7.99 8.56 20.92
N GLY A 88 -9.10 8.94 21.55
CA GLY A 88 -10.44 8.55 21.14
C GLY A 88 -10.83 9.10 19.77
N MET A 89 -10.51 10.35 19.44
CA MET A 89 -10.73 10.94 18.12
C MET A 89 -9.90 10.22 17.04
N PHE A 90 -8.64 9.92 17.33
CA PHE A 90 -7.77 9.19 16.42
C PHE A 90 -8.32 7.78 16.13
N LEU A 91 -8.60 7.01 17.18
CA LEU A 91 -9.14 5.65 17.04
C LEU A 91 -10.50 5.62 16.33
N SER A 92 -11.38 6.59 16.61
CA SER A 92 -12.68 6.69 15.93
C SER A 92 -12.52 7.05 14.44
N GLY A 93 -11.56 7.89 14.10
CA GLY A 93 -11.23 8.22 12.71
C GLY A 93 -10.71 6.99 11.94
N VAL A 94 -9.81 6.21 12.56
CA VAL A 94 -9.32 4.95 12.01
C VAL A 94 -10.47 3.96 11.80
N ALA A 95 -11.30 3.76 12.83
CA ALA A 95 -12.45 2.86 12.76
C ALA A 95 -13.45 3.26 11.66
N ALA A 96 -13.73 4.56 11.52
CA ALA A 96 -14.60 5.08 10.47
C ALA A 96 -14.02 4.84 9.07
N GLY A 97 -12.71 5.05 8.88
CA GLY A 97 -12.03 4.77 7.62
C GLY A 97 -12.04 3.28 7.24
N GLU A 98 -11.76 2.40 8.19
CA GLU A 98 -11.83 0.95 7.97
C GLU A 98 -13.27 0.48 7.70
N PHE A 99 -14.25 1.03 8.41
CA PHE A 99 -15.66 0.74 8.16
C PHE A 99 -16.10 1.18 6.76
N GLN A 100 -15.68 2.36 6.32
CA GLN A 100 -15.93 2.83 4.96
C GLN A 100 -15.29 1.91 3.92
N ALA A 101 -14.04 1.51 4.11
CA ALA A 101 -13.35 0.56 3.23
C ALA A 101 -14.07 -0.80 3.18
N MET A 102 -14.61 -1.27 4.31
CA MET A 102 -15.39 -2.49 4.38
C MET A 102 -16.71 -2.38 3.58
N LEU A 103 -17.41 -1.28 3.68
CA LEU A 103 -18.68 -1.07 2.93
C LEU A 103 -18.45 -0.98 1.42
N THR A 104 -17.35 -0.37 0.98
CA THR A 104 -17.04 -0.17 -0.44
C THR A 104 -16.47 -1.41 -1.11
N GLY A 105 -15.50 -2.06 -0.47
CA GLY A 105 -14.66 -3.09 -1.10
C GLY A 105 -15.08 -4.53 -0.83
N TRP A 106 -15.72 -4.83 0.31
CA TRP A 106 -15.96 -6.21 0.72
C TRP A 106 -17.36 -6.71 0.40
N LYS A 107 -17.49 -8.01 0.11
CA LYS A 107 -18.79 -8.68 0.02
C LYS A 107 -19.37 -8.81 1.43
N PRO A 108 -20.71 -8.59 1.61
CA PRO A 108 -21.31 -8.68 2.93
C PRO A 108 -21.17 -10.11 3.48
N PRO A 109 -20.63 -10.28 4.71
CA PRO A 109 -20.27 -11.59 5.27
C PRO A 109 -21.47 -12.53 5.49
N PHE A 110 -22.70 -11.97 5.49
CA PHE A 110 -23.94 -12.74 5.70
C PHE A 110 -24.54 -13.34 4.42
N ARG A 111 -23.99 -13.03 3.24
CA ARG A 111 -24.52 -13.47 1.95
C ARG A 111 -23.65 -14.49 1.21
N THR A 112 -22.39 -14.63 1.58
CA THR A 112 -21.45 -15.55 0.94
C THR A 112 -20.86 -16.50 1.97
N PRO A 113 -20.68 -17.79 1.64
CA PRO A 113 -20.06 -18.75 2.56
C PRO A 113 -18.58 -18.44 2.83
N ASP A 114 -17.94 -17.69 1.92
CA ASP A 114 -16.56 -17.30 2.06
C ASP A 114 -16.46 -15.92 2.71
N VAL A 115 -16.01 -15.90 3.93
CA VAL A 115 -15.76 -14.68 4.71
C VAL A 115 -14.52 -13.97 4.16
N PHE A 116 -14.56 -12.64 4.06
CA PHE A 116 -13.46 -11.80 3.58
C PHE A 116 -13.15 -11.85 2.08
N GLN A 117 -14.16 -11.94 1.23
CA GLN A 117 -13.99 -11.73 -0.22
C GLN A 117 -14.21 -10.28 -0.62
N LEU A 118 -13.33 -9.78 -1.49
CA LEU A 118 -13.55 -8.51 -2.18
C LEU A 118 -14.61 -8.67 -3.26
N LYS A 119 -15.33 -7.58 -3.56
CA LYS A 119 -16.25 -7.53 -4.69
C LYS A 119 -15.48 -7.69 -5.99
N ASP A 120 -16.08 -8.36 -6.98
CA ASP A 120 -15.38 -8.70 -8.23
C ASP A 120 -15.09 -7.46 -9.10
N ASP A 121 -15.88 -6.41 -8.94
CA ASP A 121 -15.75 -5.11 -9.61
C ASP A 121 -14.99 -4.06 -8.78
N TYR A 122 -14.48 -4.43 -7.61
CA TYR A 122 -13.72 -3.53 -6.75
C TYR A 122 -12.30 -3.32 -7.24
N VAL A 123 -11.92 -2.05 -7.34
CA VAL A 123 -10.54 -1.65 -7.64
C VAL A 123 -9.78 -1.46 -6.32
N PRO A 124 -8.69 -2.21 -6.06
CA PRO A 124 -7.91 -2.06 -4.84
C PRO A 124 -7.49 -0.61 -4.59
N GLY A 125 -7.71 -0.13 -3.37
CA GLY A 125 -7.39 1.23 -2.96
C GLY A 125 -8.50 2.26 -3.16
N ASP A 126 -9.62 1.91 -3.80
CA ASP A 126 -10.75 2.82 -3.98
C ASP A 126 -11.58 2.90 -2.70
N LEU A 127 -11.50 4.03 -2.00
CA LEU A 127 -12.29 4.34 -0.82
C LEU A 127 -13.68 4.90 -1.15
N GLY A 128 -14.07 4.92 -2.42
CA GLY A 128 -15.33 5.47 -2.88
C GLY A 128 -15.33 7.00 -3.03
N PHE A 129 -14.22 7.67 -2.76
CA PHE A 129 -14.07 9.10 -3.02
C PHE A 129 -13.75 9.31 -4.50
N LYS A 130 -14.77 9.46 -5.32
CA LYS A 130 -14.63 9.85 -6.72
C LYS A 130 -14.18 11.31 -6.78
N LEU A 131 -12.92 11.57 -6.55
CA LEU A 131 -12.32 12.82 -6.95
C LEU A 131 -12.41 12.85 -8.48
N ARG A 132 -13.30 13.68 -8.98
CA ARG A 132 -13.57 13.88 -10.40
C ARG A 132 -12.27 14.32 -11.08
N HIS A 133 -11.55 13.36 -11.61
CA HIS A 133 -10.31 13.59 -12.33
C HIS A 133 -10.49 13.12 -13.77
N ASP A 134 -11.04 13.99 -14.58
CA ASP A 134 -11.35 13.79 -16.00
C ASP A 134 -10.11 13.74 -16.93
N ASN A 135 -8.92 13.59 -16.39
CA ASN A 135 -7.69 13.74 -17.16
C ASN A 135 -6.97 12.42 -17.37
N GLY A 136 -7.55 11.57 -18.24
CA GLY A 136 -6.81 10.54 -18.97
C GLY A 136 -6.24 9.36 -18.13
N PHE A 137 -6.31 8.18 -18.73
CA PHE A 137 -5.80 6.90 -18.25
C PHE A 137 -4.32 6.95 -17.78
N LEU A 138 -3.44 7.62 -18.52
CA LEU A 138 -2.01 7.75 -18.18
C LEU A 138 -1.75 8.46 -16.85
N ARG A 139 -2.57 9.43 -16.50
CA ARG A 139 -2.41 10.16 -15.24
C ARG A 139 -2.86 9.33 -14.04
N ARG A 140 -3.88 8.51 -14.20
CA ARG A 140 -4.34 7.60 -13.15
C ARG A 140 -3.25 6.58 -12.81
N GLU A 141 -2.69 5.91 -13.80
CA GLU A 141 -1.60 4.95 -13.61
C GLU A 141 -0.38 5.58 -12.95
N PHE A 142 -0.03 6.78 -13.38
CA PHE A 142 1.08 7.50 -12.77
C PHE A 142 0.84 7.78 -11.29
N MET A 143 -0.36 8.22 -10.92
CA MET A 143 -0.71 8.51 -9.54
C MET A 143 -0.78 7.24 -8.68
N GLU A 144 -1.35 6.16 -9.20
CA GLU A 144 -1.39 4.86 -8.52
C GLU A 144 0.02 4.31 -8.28
N ASN A 145 0.91 4.40 -9.27
CA ASN A 145 2.30 3.98 -9.14
C ASN A 145 3.09 4.87 -8.18
N ALA A 146 2.85 6.18 -8.19
CA ALA A 146 3.47 7.12 -7.25
C ALA A 146 3.03 6.81 -5.81
N GLU A 147 1.73 6.61 -5.57
CA GLU A 147 1.19 6.23 -4.26
C GLU A 147 1.85 4.94 -3.75
N LEU A 148 1.93 3.91 -4.60
CA LEU A 148 2.50 2.63 -4.24
C LEU A 148 4.00 2.74 -3.90
N ASN A 149 4.78 3.47 -4.71
CA ASN A 149 6.20 3.63 -4.48
C ASN A 149 6.49 4.45 -3.21
N HIS A 150 5.75 5.53 -2.98
CA HIS A 150 5.85 6.29 -1.73
C HIS A 150 5.43 5.44 -0.52
N GLY A 151 4.38 4.65 -0.67
CA GLY A 151 3.94 3.72 0.36
C GLY A 151 5.00 2.67 0.71
N ARG A 152 5.64 2.07 -0.28
CA ARG A 152 6.73 1.09 -0.07
C ARG A 152 7.92 1.70 0.66
N LEU A 153 8.36 2.86 0.21
CA LEU A 153 9.45 3.59 0.86
C LEU A 153 9.10 3.97 2.30
N ALA A 154 7.87 4.44 2.51
CA ALA A 154 7.38 4.84 3.81
C ALA A 154 7.24 3.65 4.78
N MET A 155 6.82 2.47 4.32
CA MET A 155 6.81 1.26 5.15
C MET A 155 8.21 0.91 5.66
N ILE A 156 9.22 0.95 4.79
CA ILE A 156 10.62 0.70 5.18
C ILE A 156 11.09 1.79 6.16
N GLY A 157 10.81 3.05 5.88
CA GLY A 157 11.19 4.17 6.74
C GLY A 157 10.56 4.11 8.12
N SER A 158 9.25 3.83 8.20
CA SER A 158 8.54 3.74 9.48
C SER A 158 9.04 2.58 10.35
N ILE A 159 9.30 1.41 9.74
CA ILE A 159 9.89 0.27 10.46
C ILE A 159 11.28 0.63 10.98
N GLY A 160 12.10 1.33 10.17
CA GLY A 160 13.43 1.77 10.60
C GLY A 160 13.37 2.73 11.79
N MET A 161 12.47 3.71 11.77
CA MET A 161 12.28 4.65 12.88
C MET A 161 11.82 3.94 14.15
N ILE A 162 10.77 3.12 14.07
CA ILE A 162 10.26 2.35 15.20
C ILE A 162 11.35 1.42 15.78
N ALA A 163 12.10 0.73 14.92
CA ALA A 163 13.18 -0.13 15.38
C ALA A 163 14.29 0.66 16.11
N GLN A 164 14.63 1.84 15.62
CA GLN A 164 15.61 2.72 16.26
C GLN A 164 15.13 3.15 17.64
N GLU A 165 13.91 3.65 17.77
CA GLU A 165 13.33 4.06 19.05
C GLU A 165 13.26 2.89 20.05
N LEU A 166 12.82 1.69 19.58
CA LEU A 166 12.75 0.49 20.43
C LEU A 166 14.12 0.03 20.95
N VAL A 167 15.20 0.21 20.18
CA VAL A 167 16.55 -0.21 20.58
C VAL A 167 17.24 0.84 21.42
N THR A 168 17.04 2.11 21.11
CA THR A 168 17.73 3.21 21.78
C THR A 168 16.97 3.77 22.97
N ASP A 169 15.67 3.55 23.02
CA ASP A 169 14.72 4.15 23.98
C ASP A 169 14.84 5.69 24.03
N LYS A 170 15.11 6.28 22.87
CA LYS A 170 15.32 7.72 22.69
C LYS A 170 14.62 8.20 21.41
N PRO A 171 14.20 9.46 21.37
CA PRO A 171 13.68 10.06 20.16
C PRO A 171 14.74 10.04 19.04
N LEU A 172 14.28 10.19 17.81
CA LEU A 172 15.11 10.19 16.60
C LEU A 172 16.03 11.43 16.53
N PHE A 173 15.59 12.54 17.16
CA PHE A 173 16.26 13.85 17.14
C PHE A 173 16.63 14.34 18.54
#